data_0018cb4d10891eb01d3d31ce000cf2a6
#
_entry.id   0018cb4d10891eb01d3d31ce000cf2a6
#
_cell.length_a   1.000
_cell.length_b   1.000
_cell.length_c   1.000
_cell.angle_alpha   90.00
_cell.angle_beta   90.00
_cell.angle_gamma   90.00
#
_symmetry.space_group_name_H-M   'P 1'
#
loop_
_entity.id
_entity.type
_entity.pdbx_description
1 polymer ?
#
loop_
_entity_poly.entity_id
_entity_poly.type
_entity_poly.pdbx_seq_one_letter_code
_entity_poly.pdbx_strand_id
1 'polypeptide(L)'
;MKSKTEKLLDELVKLHPKYIDLSLDRLKLLLKKLDNPQNHLPKTIHIAGTNGKGSVQSFIRNILVNNGYKCDAYISPHLSRFNERIILNNKEVNTKKLYETLKF
;
A
#
# COMPACT_ATOMS: atom_id res chain seq x y z
N MET A 1 -22.56 -0.62 7.79
CA MET A 1 -21.90 -1.73 8.50
C MET A 1 -20.47 -1.89 7.98
N LYS A 2 -19.48 -1.90 8.86
CA LYS A 2 -18.09 -2.01 8.43
C LYS A 2 -17.72 -3.45 8.08
N SER A 3 -16.94 -3.63 7.03
CA SER A 3 -16.39 -4.92 6.66
C SER A 3 -15.38 -5.41 7.72
N LYS A 4 -15.01 -6.69 7.66
CA LYS A 4 -13.98 -7.23 8.55
C LYS A 4 -12.64 -6.51 8.38
N THR A 5 -12.32 -6.13 7.14
CA THR A 5 -11.09 -5.39 6.84
C THR A 5 -11.13 -4.01 7.48
N GLU A 6 -12.25 -3.30 7.37
CA GLU A 6 -12.39 -1.97 7.98
C GLU A 6 -12.28 -2.02 9.49
N LYS A 7 -12.88 -3.02 10.13
CA LYS A 7 -12.75 -3.21 11.58
C LYS A 7 -11.31 -3.48 11.99
N LEU A 8 -10.59 -4.30 11.23
CA LEU A 8 -9.18 -4.58 11.49
C LEU A 8 -8.33 -3.32 11.35
N LEU A 9 -8.58 -2.51 10.33
CA LEU A 9 -7.87 -1.25 10.14
C LEU A 9 -8.13 -0.27 11.28
N ASP A 10 -9.38 -0.19 11.77
CA ASP A 10 -9.72 0.64 12.93
C ASP A 10 -8.96 0.20 14.18
N GLU A 11 -8.83 -1.11 14.39
CA GLU A 11 -8.07 -1.64 15.52
C GLU A 11 -6.58 -1.29 15.40
N LEU A 12 -6.00 -1.38 14.19
CA LEU A 12 -4.61 -1.02 13.95
C LEU A 12 -4.36 0.46 14.24
N VAL A 13 -5.29 1.33 13.85
CA VAL A 13 -5.18 2.77 14.12
C VAL A 13 -5.20 3.04 15.63
N LYS A 14 -6.01 2.31 16.41
CA LYS A 14 -6.08 2.46 17.86
C LYS A 14 -4.80 2.07 18.58
N LEU A 15 -3.96 1.24 17.97
CA LEU A 15 -2.68 0.85 18.55
C LEU A 15 -1.61 1.94 18.45
N HIS A 16 -1.87 3.00 17.66
CA HIS A 16 -0.93 4.10 17.49
C HIS A 16 -1.21 5.22 18.49
N PRO A 17 -0.16 5.90 18.99
CA PRO A 17 -0.35 7.06 19.84
C PRO A 17 -1.03 8.19 19.06
N LYS A 18 -1.58 9.17 19.81
CA LYS A 18 -2.33 10.28 19.22
C LYS A 18 -1.48 11.22 18.35
N TYR A 19 -0.16 11.19 18.49
CA TYR A 19 0.75 12.00 17.70
C TYR A 19 1.48 11.11 16.70
N ILE A 20 1.82 11.71 15.56
CA ILE A 20 2.53 11.00 14.49
C ILE A 20 4.02 10.99 14.82
N ASP A 21 4.60 9.80 14.87
CA ASP A 21 6.04 9.65 14.97
C ASP A 21 6.62 9.68 13.56
N LEU A 22 7.28 10.80 13.22
CA LEU A 22 7.87 10.98 11.90
C LEU A 22 9.26 10.37 11.77
N SER A 23 9.80 9.81 12.86
CA SER A 23 11.10 9.14 12.79
C SER A 23 10.96 7.80 12.06
N LEU A 24 12.04 7.39 11.40
CA LEU A 24 12.07 6.11 10.72
C LEU A 24 12.43 4.94 11.65
N ASP A 25 12.71 5.21 12.92
CA ASP A 25 13.17 4.19 13.84
C ASP A 25 12.14 3.10 14.10
N ARG A 26 10.88 3.51 14.31
CA ARG A 26 9.78 2.55 14.50
C ARG A 26 9.55 1.72 13.26
N LEU A 27 9.60 2.35 12.09
CA LEU A 27 9.45 1.65 10.82
C LEU A 27 10.59 0.65 10.61
N LYS A 28 11.82 1.03 10.90
CA LYS A 28 12.98 0.14 10.81
C LYS A 28 12.86 -1.07 11.72
N LEU A 29 12.37 -0.86 12.96
CA LEU A 29 12.13 -1.98 13.89
C LEU A 29 11.09 -2.95 13.36
N LEU A 30 9.98 -2.43 12.83
CA LEU A 30 8.94 -3.25 12.24
C LEU A 30 9.47 -4.05 11.05
N LEU A 31 10.20 -3.40 10.15
CA LEU A 31 10.77 -4.04 8.98
C LEU A 31 11.75 -5.15 9.39
N LYS A 32 12.54 -4.93 10.43
CA LYS A 32 13.47 -5.95 10.94
C LYS A 32 12.70 -7.18 11.42
N LYS A 33 11.57 -6.99 12.10
CA LYS A 33 10.73 -8.10 12.55
C LYS A 33 10.12 -8.89 11.39
N LEU A 34 9.98 -8.26 10.23
CA LEU A 34 9.47 -8.89 9.01
C LEU A 34 10.59 -9.39 8.07
N ASP A 35 11.82 -9.53 8.59
CA ASP A 35 13.00 -9.97 7.84
C ASP A 35 13.42 -8.97 6.74
N ASN A 36 13.26 -7.68 7.01
CA ASN A 36 13.70 -6.60 6.11
C ASN A 36 13.24 -6.80 4.66
N PRO A 37 11.91 -6.83 4.40
CA PRO A 37 11.40 -7.06 3.05
C PRO A 37 11.80 -5.96 2.05
N GLN A 38 12.15 -4.75 2.52
CA GLN A 38 12.59 -3.66 1.67
C GLN A 38 13.88 -3.98 0.90
N ASN A 39 14.68 -4.94 1.38
CA ASN A 39 15.91 -5.35 0.71
C ASN A 39 15.65 -6.22 -0.53
N HIS A 40 14.44 -6.70 -0.68
CA HIS A 40 14.02 -7.60 -1.75
C HIS A 40 13.05 -6.93 -2.73
N LEU A 41 12.90 -5.62 -2.66
CA LEU A 41 12.01 -4.90 -3.57
C LEU A 41 12.57 -4.90 -5.00
N PRO A 42 11.70 -5.04 -6.00
CA PRO A 42 12.11 -4.85 -7.38
C PRO A 42 12.37 -3.37 -7.65
N LYS A 43 12.68 -3.04 -8.90
CA LYS A 43 12.83 -1.64 -9.30
C LYS A 43 11.57 -0.87 -8.95
N THR A 44 11.74 0.30 -8.35
CA THR A 44 10.63 1.09 -7.80
C THR A 44 10.64 2.49 -8.40
N ILE A 45 9.45 2.97 -8.78
CA ILE A 45 9.24 4.34 -9.25
C ILE A 45 8.39 5.05 -8.19
N HIS A 46 8.94 6.12 -7.60
CA HIS A 46 8.23 6.92 -6.61
C HIS A 46 7.66 8.17 -7.29
N ILE A 47 6.37 8.39 -7.12
CA ILE A 47 5.66 9.54 -7.67
C ILE A 47 5.09 10.35 -6.52
N ALA A 48 5.52 11.62 -6.43
CA ALA A 48 5.07 12.54 -5.39
C ALA A 48 4.61 13.85 -6.00
N GLY A 49 3.72 14.55 -5.31
CA GLY A 49 3.21 15.83 -5.77
C GLY A 49 1.83 16.11 -5.20
N THR A 50 1.32 17.32 -5.45
CA THR A 50 0.01 17.75 -4.97
C THR A 50 -1.12 17.42 -5.94
N ASN A 51 -0.83 17.39 -7.25
CA ASN A 51 -1.83 17.15 -8.29
C ASN A 51 -1.31 16.14 -9.32
N GLY A 52 -2.22 15.35 -9.85
CA GLY A 52 -1.91 14.46 -10.98
C GLY A 52 -1.15 13.19 -10.63
N LYS A 53 -0.86 12.92 -9.36
CA LYS A 53 -0.13 11.70 -8.94
C LYS A 53 -0.82 10.43 -9.41
N GLY A 54 -2.13 10.33 -9.16
CA GLY A 54 -2.90 9.15 -9.52
C GLY A 54 -2.93 8.92 -11.03
N SER A 55 -3.09 9.99 -11.81
CA SER A 55 -3.11 9.90 -13.27
C SER A 55 -1.75 9.48 -13.81
N VAL A 56 -0.67 10.06 -13.31
CA VAL A 56 0.69 9.74 -13.76
C VAL A 56 1.02 8.27 -13.46
N GLN A 57 0.74 7.80 -12.23
CA GLN A 57 1.03 6.41 -11.88
C GLN A 57 0.20 5.45 -12.72
N SER A 58 -1.07 5.78 -13.00
CA SER A 58 -1.92 4.94 -13.83
C SER A 58 -1.39 4.82 -15.26
N PHE A 59 -0.95 5.93 -15.86
CA PHE A 59 -0.34 5.92 -17.19
C PHE A 59 0.93 5.08 -17.23
N ILE A 60 1.84 5.27 -16.26
CA ILE A 60 3.08 4.51 -16.19
C ILE A 60 2.79 3.01 -16.04
N ARG A 61 1.89 2.65 -15.13
CA ARG A 61 1.52 1.26 -14.89
C ARG A 61 0.94 0.62 -16.15
N ASN A 62 0.03 1.30 -16.84
CA ASN A 62 -0.58 0.78 -18.05
C ASN A 62 0.42 0.62 -19.20
N ILE A 63 1.34 1.56 -19.35
CA ILE A 63 2.40 1.46 -20.35
C ILE A 63 3.26 0.24 -20.07
N LEU A 64 3.69 0.04 -18.83
CA LEU A 64 4.54 -1.08 -18.46
C LEU A 64 3.83 -2.43 -18.65
N VAL A 65 2.58 -2.53 -18.20
CA VAL A 65 1.80 -3.77 -18.33
C VAL A 65 1.57 -4.10 -19.79
N ASN A 66 1.24 -3.10 -20.62
CA ASN A 66 1.02 -3.32 -22.06
C ASN A 66 2.28 -3.72 -22.81
N ASN A 67 3.45 -3.49 -22.23
CA ASN A 67 4.74 -3.88 -22.81
C ASN A 67 5.32 -5.15 -22.18
N GLY A 68 4.49 -5.92 -21.49
CA GLY A 68 4.87 -7.24 -20.97
C GLY A 68 5.54 -7.23 -19.60
N TYR A 69 5.58 -6.08 -18.93
CA TYR A 69 6.13 -6.01 -17.58
C TYR A 69 5.07 -6.28 -16.52
N LYS A 70 5.45 -6.93 -15.44
CA LYS A 70 4.62 -7.02 -14.25
C LYS A 70 4.81 -5.74 -13.45
N CYS A 71 3.72 -5.06 -13.16
CA CYS A 71 3.76 -3.79 -12.45
C CYS A 71 2.66 -3.74 -11.40
N ASP A 72 3.07 -3.70 -10.14
CA ASP A 72 2.16 -3.52 -9.01
C ASP A 72 2.28 -2.07 -8.54
N ALA A 73 1.30 -1.59 -7.79
CA ALA A 73 1.30 -0.22 -7.31
C ALA A 73 0.76 -0.10 -5.88
N TYR A 74 1.31 0.86 -5.15
CA TYR A 74 0.74 1.34 -3.90
C TYR A 74 0.42 2.82 -4.08
N ILE A 75 -0.81 3.21 -3.78
CA ILE A 75 -1.26 4.59 -3.93
C ILE A 75 -1.92 5.09 -2.64
N SER A 76 -1.83 6.39 -2.40
CA SER A 76 -2.47 7.04 -1.26
C SER A 76 -2.78 8.50 -1.58
N PRO A 77 -3.86 9.05 -1.02
CA PRO A 77 -4.90 8.35 -0.27
C PRO A 77 -5.88 7.61 -1.18
N HIS A 78 -6.72 6.74 -0.59
CA HIS A 78 -7.81 6.13 -1.33
C HIS A 78 -9.03 7.06 -1.35
N LEU A 79 -9.92 6.87 -2.33
CA LEU A 79 -11.13 7.68 -2.44
C LEU A 79 -12.29 7.09 -1.62
N SER A 80 -12.56 5.81 -1.73
CA SER A 80 -13.66 5.19 -1.03
C SER A 80 -13.28 3.91 -0.27
N ARG A 81 -12.35 3.11 -0.77
CA ARG A 81 -11.96 1.85 -0.13
C ARG A 81 -10.46 1.71 -0.02
N PHE A 82 -9.99 1.15 1.09
CA PHE A 82 -8.56 0.91 1.30
C PHE A 82 -7.95 0.01 0.20
N ASN A 83 -8.74 -0.91 -0.36
CA ASN A 83 -8.31 -1.79 -1.45
C ASN A 83 -7.73 -1.02 -2.64
N GLU A 84 -8.18 0.22 -2.86
CA GLU A 84 -7.68 1.06 -3.95
C GLU A 84 -6.20 1.36 -3.84
N ARG A 85 -5.64 1.31 -2.62
CA ARG A 85 -4.23 1.63 -2.37
C ARG A 85 -3.28 0.56 -2.89
N ILE A 86 -3.75 -0.67 -3.04
CA ILE A 86 -2.89 -1.79 -3.40
C ILE A 86 -3.37 -2.43 -4.70
N ILE A 87 -2.55 -2.33 -5.73
CA ILE A 87 -2.87 -2.87 -7.05
C ILE A 87 -1.84 -3.95 -7.38
N LEU A 88 -2.33 -5.17 -7.56
CA LEU A 88 -1.52 -6.33 -7.90
C LEU A 88 -1.98 -6.90 -9.24
N ASN A 89 -1.05 -7.10 -10.16
CA ASN A 89 -1.37 -7.60 -11.50
C ASN A 89 -2.43 -6.76 -12.21
N ASN A 90 -2.33 -5.43 -12.08
CA ASN A 90 -3.23 -4.44 -12.67
C ASN A 90 -4.68 -4.51 -12.16
N LYS A 91 -4.91 -5.08 -10.98
CA LYS A 91 -6.21 -5.15 -10.32
C LYS A 91 -6.09 -4.77 -8.86
N GLU A 92 -7.13 -4.14 -8.30
CA GLU A 92 -7.19 -3.88 -6.87
C GLU A 92 -7.07 -5.20 -6.10
N VAL A 93 -6.38 -5.16 -4.96
CA VAL A 93 -6.27 -6.34 -4.09
C VAL A 93 -7.66 -6.76 -3.62
N ASN A 94 -7.95 -8.06 -3.62
CA ASN A 94 -9.25 -8.53 -3.14
C ASN A 94 -9.32 -8.44 -1.61
N THR A 95 -10.52 -8.28 -1.10
CA THR A 95 -10.77 -8.05 0.32
C THR A 95 -10.28 -9.20 1.20
N LYS A 96 -10.46 -10.42 0.77
CA LYS A 96 -10.02 -11.62 1.50
C LYS A 96 -8.50 -11.63 1.68
N LYS A 97 -7.77 -11.41 0.60
CA LYS A 97 -6.30 -11.39 0.62
C LYS A 97 -5.79 -10.25 1.47
N LEU A 98 -6.41 -9.08 1.37
CA LEU A 98 -6.05 -7.91 2.19
C LEU A 98 -6.25 -8.21 3.66
N TYR A 99 -7.40 -8.76 4.04
CA TYR A 99 -7.69 -9.11 5.42
C TYR A 99 -6.68 -10.12 5.98
N GLU A 100 -6.39 -11.19 5.24
CA GLU A 100 -5.45 -12.22 5.67
C GLU A 100 -4.03 -11.64 5.83
N THR A 101 -3.61 -10.76 4.95
CA THR A 101 -2.30 -10.12 5.02
C THR A 101 -2.19 -9.18 6.21
N LEU A 102 -3.20 -8.34 6.44
CA LEU A 102 -3.20 -7.40 7.55
C LEU A 102 -3.26 -8.11 8.92
N LYS A 103 -3.86 -9.29 8.96
CA LYS A 103 -3.95 -10.08 10.19
C LYS A 103 -2.63 -10.74 10.57
N PHE A 104 -1.74 -10.91 9.63
CA PHE A 104 -0.39 -11.43 9.88
C PHE A 104 0.40 -10.45 10.75
#